data_78d1d456b1f2580b98e6c0daf6db9855
#
_entry.id   78d1d456b1f2580b98e6c0daf6db9855
#
_cell.length_a   1.000
_cell.length_b   1.000
_cell.length_c   1.000
_cell.angle_alpha   90.00
_cell.angle_beta   90.00
_cell.angle_gamma   90.00
#
_symmetry.space_group_name_H-M   'P 1'
#
loop_
_entity.id
_entity.type
_entity.pdbx_description
1 polymer ?
#
loop_
_entity_poly.entity_id
_entity_poly.type
_entity_poly.pdbx_seq_one_letter_code
_entity_poly.pdbx_strand_id
1 'polypeptide(L)'
;MRRCLYCYKPLKAGEVDYHPLCAKKMFGAAIAPILPYTRKDINRLAQIVVEKRTTVTGVQTKLSIDLEHDAAGNPQRLTIVGVMGRYILKPQTEQFECLPEIEDLSMHLAEIAKIPTVPH
;
A
#
# COMPACT_ATOMS: atom_id res chain seq x y z
N MET A 1 -16.97 -13.71 2.84
CA MET A 1 -16.70 -13.37 1.41
C MET A 1 -15.48 -12.49 1.35
N ARG A 2 -14.45 -12.92 0.61
CA ARG A 2 -13.25 -12.10 0.40
C ARG A 2 -13.48 -11.09 -0.73
N ARG A 3 -12.96 -9.88 -0.58
CA ARG A 3 -13.07 -8.80 -1.55
C ARG A 3 -11.69 -8.37 -2.04
N CYS A 4 -11.65 -7.90 -3.27
CA CYS A 4 -10.44 -7.33 -3.86
C CYS A 4 -10.02 -6.06 -3.09
N LEU A 5 -8.75 -5.97 -2.71
CA LEU A 5 -8.21 -4.82 -1.96
C LEU A 5 -8.16 -3.52 -2.78
N TYR A 6 -8.26 -3.62 -4.11
CA TYR A 6 -8.25 -2.45 -5.00
C TYR A 6 -9.65 -1.92 -5.32
N CYS A 7 -10.60 -2.78 -5.68
CA CYS A 7 -11.91 -2.35 -6.17
C CYS A 7 -13.10 -2.76 -5.30
N TYR A 8 -12.84 -3.47 -4.22
CA TYR A 8 -13.82 -3.99 -3.24
C TYR A 8 -14.89 -4.94 -3.78
N LYS A 9 -14.82 -5.30 -5.05
CA LYS A 9 -15.72 -6.32 -5.62
C LYS A 9 -15.35 -7.71 -5.09
N PRO A 10 -16.32 -8.65 -5.02
CA PRO A 10 -16.05 -10.01 -4.58
C PRO A 10 -14.98 -10.69 -5.43
N LEU A 11 -14.06 -11.41 -4.77
CA LEU A 11 -13.05 -12.24 -5.43
C LEU A 11 -13.66 -13.55 -5.90
N LYS A 12 -13.20 -14.06 -7.03
CA LYS A 12 -13.55 -15.38 -7.56
C LYS A 12 -12.78 -16.49 -6.85
N ALA A 13 -13.19 -17.73 -7.05
CA ALA A 13 -12.44 -18.88 -6.58
C ALA A 13 -11.02 -18.88 -7.16
N GLY A 14 -10.02 -19.03 -6.29
CA GLY A 14 -8.60 -19.01 -6.66
C GLY A 14 -7.94 -17.62 -6.70
N GLU A 15 -8.71 -16.54 -6.65
CA GLU A 15 -8.16 -15.19 -6.51
C GLU A 15 -7.83 -14.87 -5.05
N VAL A 16 -6.69 -14.20 -4.83
CA VAL A 16 -6.21 -13.81 -3.50
C VAL A 16 -5.90 -12.32 -3.52
N ASP A 17 -6.50 -11.59 -2.58
CA ASP A 17 -6.33 -10.16 -2.32
C ASP A 17 -6.68 -9.23 -3.50
N TYR A 18 -6.35 -9.58 -4.72
CA TYR A 18 -6.60 -8.77 -5.91
C TYR A 18 -7.17 -9.60 -7.07
N HIS A 19 -8.05 -8.98 -7.86
CA HIS A 19 -8.31 -9.50 -9.21
C HIS A 19 -7.06 -9.30 -10.09
N PRO A 20 -6.77 -10.16 -11.06
CA PRO A 20 -5.61 -10.01 -11.94
C PRO A 20 -5.49 -8.64 -12.62
N LEU A 21 -6.60 -8.06 -13.07
CA LEU A 21 -6.61 -6.73 -13.67
C LEU A 21 -6.34 -5.61 -12.66
N CYS A 22 -6.77 -5.78 -11.41
CA CYS A 22 -6.51 -4.83 -10.33
C CYS A 22 -5.05 -4.88 -9.90
N ALA A 23 -4.49 -6.07 -9.75
CA ALA A 23 -3.07 -6.27 -9.49
C ALA A 23 -2.20 -5.63 -10.61
N LYS A 24 -2.59 -5.81 -11.87
CA LYS A 24 -1.90 -5.19 -13.01
C LYS A 24 -1.93 -3.66 -12.96
N LYS A 25 -3.05 -3.07 -12.59
CA LYS A 25 -3.17 -1.61 -12.43
C LYS A 25 -2.28 -1.08 -11.29
N MET A 26 -2.22 -1.81 -10.17
CA MET A 26 -1.47 -1.38 -8.99
C MET A 26 0.02 -1.68 -9.10
N PHE A 27 0.40 -2.86 -9.58
CA PHE A 27 1.76 -3.39 -9.53
C PHE A 27 2.38 -3.67 -10.90
N GLY A 28 1.65 -3.50 -11.99
CA GLY A 28 2.14 -3.77 -13.33
C GLY A 28 2.10 -5.24 -13.76
N ALA A 29 1.67 -6.16 -12.90
CA ALA A 29 1.54 -7.59 -13.19
C ALA A 29 0.25 -8.18 -12.62
N ALA A 30 -0.24 -9.26 -13.24
CA ALA A 30 -1.50 -9.92 -12.86
C ALA A 30 -1.46 -10.61 -11.48
N ILE A 31 -0.26 -10.80 -10.92
CA ILE A 31 -0.04 -11.37 -9.58
C ILE A 31 0.49 -10.26 -8.69
N ALA A 32 -0.16 -10.06 -7.53
CA ALA A 32 0.29 -9.08 -6.56
C ALA A 32 1.58 -9.54 -5.87
N PRO A 33 2.52 -8.62 -5.60
CA PRO A 33 3.71 -8.93 -4.83
C PRO A 33 3.37 -9.22 -3.36
N ILE A 34 4.25 -9.94 -2.67
CA ILE A 34 4.14 -10.21 -1.24
C ILE A 34 4.62 -8.98 -0.46
N LEU A 35 3.93 -8.63 0.62
CA LEU A 35 4.42 -7.70 1.63
C LEU A 35 4.96 -8.51 2.81
N PRO A 36 6.30 -8.73 2.91
CA PRO A 36 6.88 -9.68 3.87
C PRO A 36 7.08 -9.08 5.28
N TYR A 37 6.28 -8.10 5.64
CA TYR A 37 6.35 -7.40 6.93
C TYR A 37 5.09 -7.61 7.73
N THR A 38 5.24 -7.92 9.02
CA THR A 38 4.13 -7.93 9.95
C THR A 38 3.76 -6.50 10.36
N ARG A 39 2.57 -6.34 10.94
CA ARG A 39 2.14 -5.04 11.50
C ARG A 39 3.14 -4.50 12.54
N LYS A 40 3.72 -5.39 13.35
CA LYS A 40 4.76 -5.02 14.34
C LYS A 40 6.03 -4.51 13.67
N ASP A 41 6.47 -5.16 12.59
CA ASP A 41 7.65 -4.72 11.84
C ASP A 41 7.43 -3.33 11.23
N ILE A 42 6.27 -3.11 10.62
CA ILE A 42 5.91 -1.82 10.02
C ILE A 42 5.87 -0.73 11.08
N ASN A 43 5.26 -0.98 12.23
CA ASN A 43 5.20 0.00 13.32
C ASN A 43 6.60 0.34 13.86
N ARG A 44 7.46 -0.66 14.05
CA ARG A 44 8.84 -0.46 14.49
C ARG A 44 9.65 0.38 13.48
N LEU A 45 9.54 0.07 12.21
CA LEU A 45 10.22 0.82 11.14
C LEU A 45 9.68 2.24 11.02
N ALA A 46 8.39 2.43 11.19
CA ALA A 46 7.77 3.74 11.24
C ALA A 46 8.33 4.60 12.39
N GLN A 47 8.49 4.03 13.58
CA GLN A 47 9.12 4.72 14.73
C GLN A 47 10.56 5.13 14.42
N ILE A 48 11.37 4.24 13.84
CA ILE A 48 12.77 4.56 13.47
C ILE A 48 12.81 5.73 12.46
N VAL A 49 11.92 5.78 11.51
CA VAL A 49 11.83 6.87 10.52
C VAL A 49 11.46 8.19 11.19
N VAL A 50 10.52 8.16 12.14
CA VAL A 50 10.11 9.35 12.91
C VAL A 50 11.25 9.88 13.77
N GLU A 51 11.96 9.00 14.48
CA GLU A 51 13.09 9.38 15.33
C GLU A 51 14.26 10.02 14.54
N LYS A 52 14.48 9.58 13.30
CA LYS A 52 15.53 10.13 12.44
C LYS A 52 15.16 11.45 11.74
N ARG A 53 13.89 11.80 11.71
CA ARG A 53 13.39 13.03 11.09
C ARG A 53 13.06 14.06 12.16
N THR A 54 14.00 14.91 12.46
CA THR A 54 13.86 15.96 13.51
C THR A 54 12.94 17.12 13.14
N THR A 55 12.29 17.16 11.98
CA THR A 55 11.63 18.39 11.52
C THR A 55 10.33 18.27 10.75
N VAL A 56 9.70 17.10 10.67
CA VAL A 56 8.40 17.05 9.98
C VAL A 56 7.30 16.63 10.95
N THR A 57 6.62 17.63 11.51
CA THR A 57 5.29 17.52 12.11
C THR A 57 4.28 17.09 11.04
N GLY A 58 4.40 15.89 10.54
CA GLY A 58 3.39 15.26 9.69
C GLY A 58 2.49 14.40 10.56
N VAL A 59 1.20 14.53 10.38
CA VAL A 59 0.17 13.79 11.12
C VAL A 59 0.25 12.28 10.86
N GLN A 60 0.85 11.86 9.76
CA GLN A 60 0.91 10.46 9.35
C GLN A 60 2.32 10.05 8.94
N THR A 61 2.83 9.00 9.57
CA THR A 61 4.07 8.34 9.14
C THR A 61 3.86 7.64 7.81
N LYS A 62 4.82 7.78 6.91
CA LYS A 62 4.84 7.13 5.60
C LYS A 62 6.20 6.51 5.36
N LEU A 63 6.20 5.33 4.76
CA LEU A 63 7.40 4.59 4.37
C LEU A 63 7.47 4.50 2.85
N SER A 64 8.65 4.76 2.28
CA SER A 64 8.91 4.47 0.88
C SER A 64 9.12 2.98 0.69
N ILE A 65 8.42 2.39 -0.27
CA ILE A 65 8.57 0.99 -0.65
C ILE A 65 8.74 0.87 -2.15
N ASP A 66 9.41 -0.18 -2.59
CA ASP A 66 9.58 -0.50 -4.00
C ASP A 66 9.39 -1.99 -4.27
N LEU A 67 9.25 -2.34 -5.53
CA LEU A 67 9.08 -3.71 -5.98
C LEU A 67 10.44 -4.37 -6.22
N GLU A 68 10.64 -5.52 -5.62
CA GLU A 68 11.66 -6.46 -6.06
C GLU A 68 11.06 -7.39 -7.11
N HIS A 69 11.85 -7.66 -8.16
CA HIS A 69 11.47 -8.52 -9.26
C HIS A 69 12.25 -9.83 -9.20
N ASP A 70 11.65 -10.91 -9.68
CA ASP A 70 12.32 -12.19 -9.87
C ASP A 70 13.23 -12.16 -11.12
N ALA A 71 13.93 -13.26 -11.40
CA ALA A 71 14.82 -13.38 -12.55
C ALA A 71 14.10 -13.22 -13.91
N ALA A 72 12.77 -13.44 -13.96
CA ALA A 72 11.95 -13.28 -15.15
C ALA A 72 11.37 -11.87 -15.29
N GLY A 73 11.67 -10.96 -14.33
CA GLY A 73 11.18 -9.59 -14.32
C GLY A 73 9.78 -9.41 -13.76
N ASN A 74 9.18 -10.42 -13.10
CA ASN A 74 7.88 -10.32 -12.47
C ASN A 74 8.00 -9.74 -11.06
N PRO A 75 7.05 -8.88 -10.61
CA PRO A 75 7.01 -8.41 -9.25
C PRO A 75 6.90 -9.57 -8.26
N GLN A 76 7.81 -9.64 -7.31
CA GLN A 76 7.90 -10.72 -6.32
C GLN A 76 7.48 -10.25 -4.93
N ARG A 77 8.09 -9.18 -4.44
CA ARG A 77 7.80 -8.64 -3.13
C ARG A 77 7.97 -7.13 -3.06
N LEU A 78 7.34 -6.53 -2.05
CA LEU A 78 7.52 -5.13 -1.70
C LEU A 78 8.61 -5.02 -0.62
N THR A 79 9.56 -4.13 -0.82
CA THR A 79 10.69 -3.92 0.09
C THR A 79 10.75 -2.46 0.53
N ILE A 80 10.95 -2.24 1.82
CA ILE A 80 11.13 -0.89 2.36
C ILE A 80 12.50 -0.37 1.93
N VAL A 81 12.49 0.83 1.32
CA VAL A 81 13.70 1.49 0.83
C VAL A 81 13.93 2.81 1.57
N GLY A 82 15.20 3.17 1.77
CA GLY A 82 15.60 4.36 2.51
C GLY A 82 15.42 5.68 1.74
N VAL A 83 15.24 5.60 0.43
CA VAL A 83 15.06 6.72 -0.50
C VAL A 83 13.86 6.47 -1.41
N MET A 84 13.57 7.36 -2.31
CA MET A 84 12.36 7.33 -3.14
C MET A 84 12.09 5.96 -3.77
N GLY A 85 11.05 5.30 -3.29
CA GLY A 85 10.42 4.15 -3.92
C GLY A 85 9.22 4.56 -4.76
N ARG A 86 8.74 3.64 -5.58
CA ARG A 86 7.55 3.87 -6.43
C ARG A 86 6.23 3.87 -5.68
N TYR A 87 6.23 3.39 -4.44
CA TYR A 87 5.04 3.27 -3.59
C TYR A 87 5.27 3.94 -2.25
N ILE A 88 4.18 4.35 -1.65
CA ILE A 88 4.15 4.90 -0.29
C ILE A 88 3.26 3.99 0.55
N LEU A 89 3.82 3.43 1.61
CA LEU A 89 3.07 2.71 2.63
C LEU A 89 2.74 3.65 3.78
N LYS A 90 1.47 3.76 4.10
CA LYS A 90 0.96 4.58 5.19
C LYS A 90 0.36 3.68 6.26
N PRO A 91 1.09 3.37 7.33
CA PRO A 91 0.60 2.49 8.38
C PRO A 91 -0.45 3.19 9.26
N GLN A 92 -1.22 2.38 9.99
CA GLN A 92 -2.11 2.87 11.04
C GLN A 92 -1.29 3.61 12.12
N THR A 93 -1.80 4.74 12.60
CA THR A 93 -1.22 5.49 13.70
C THR A 93 -2.00 5.28 15.00
N GLU A 94 -1.37 5.50 16.15
CA GLU A 94 -2.03 5.43 17.44
C GLU A 94 -2.92 6.64 17.74
N GLN A 95 -2.64 7.77 17.10
CA GLN A 95 -3.35 9.03 17.34
C GLN A 95 -4.73 9.09 16.67
N PHE A 96 -4.89 8.43 15.53
CA PHE A 96 -6.13 8.48 14.75
C PHE A 96 -6.54 7.06 14.34
N GLU A 97 -7.69 6.63 14.82
CA GLU A 97 -8.26 5.34 14.45
C GLU A 97 -8.70 5.33 12.99
N CYS A 98 -8.54 4.19 12.35
CA CYS A 98 -8.99 3.94 10.96
C CYS A 98 -8.46 4.95 9.92
N LEU A 99 -7.30 5.57 10.15
CA LEU A 99 -6.76 6.58 9.24
C LEU A 99 -6.48 6.03 7.83
N PRO A 100 -5.88 4.83 7.65
CA PRO A 100 -5.72 4.23 6.32
C PRO A 100 -7.06 3.99 5.61
N GLU A 101 -8.07 3.51 6.32
CA GLU A 101 -9.40 3.24 5.77
C GLU A 101 -10.11 4.54 5.36
N ILE A 102 -9.98 5.61 6.15
CA ILE A 102 -10.54 6.93 5.83
C ILE A 102 -9.87 7.50 4.59
N GLU A 103 -8.55 7.39 4.47
CA GLU A 103 -7.81 7.86 3.31
C GLU A 103 -8.22 7.10 2.04
N ASP A 104 -8.27 5.79 2.10
CA ASP A 104 -8.67 4.95 0.97
C ASP A 104 -10.12 5.23 0.54
N LEU A 105 -11.06 5.34 1.48
CA LEU A 105 -12.44 5.74 1.20
C LEU A 105 -12.50 7.12 0.53
N SER A 106 -11.72 8.08 1.02
CA SER A 106 -11.68 9.44 0.46
C SER A 106 -11.19 9.43 -0.98
N MET A 107 -10.21 8.61 -1.30
CA MET A 107 -9.70 8.46 -2.67
C MET A 107 -10.73 7.79 -3.60
N HIS A 108 -11.45 6.78 -3.14
CA HIS A 108 -12.56 6.18 -3.89
C HIS A 108 -13.70 7.17 -4.15
N LEU A 109 -14.04 7.99 -3.17
CA LEU A 109 -15.04 9.07 -3.35
C LEU A 109 -14.55 10.12 -4.38
N ALA A 110 -13.28 10.46 -4.35
CA ALA A 110 -12.67 11.36 -5.34
C ALA A 110 -12.78 10.78 -6.77
N GLU A 111 -12.51 9.49 -6.93
CA GLU A 111 -12.69 8.81 -8.24
C GLU A 111 -14.15 8.87 -8.74
N ILE A 112 -15.11 8.63 -7.86
CA ILE A 112 -16.55 8.75 -8.19
C ILE A 112 -16.87 10.19 -8.61
N ALA A 113 -16.29 11.18 -7.96
CA ALA A 113 -16.43 12.59 -8.30
C ALA A 113 -15.63 13.02 -9.55
N LYS A 114 -14.97 12.09 -10.25
CA LYS A 114 -14.11 12.34 -11.41
C LYS A 114 -12.89 13.21 -11.13
N ILE A 115 -12.41 13.19 -9.91
CA ILE A 115 -11.13 13.80 -9.51
C ILE A 115 -10.02 12.78 -9.74
N PRO A 116 -8.96 13.10 -10.50
CA PRO A 116 -7.85 12.19 -10.73
C PRO A 116 -7.17 11.78 -9.42
N THR A 117 -6.95 10.48 -9.23
CA THR A 117 -6.21 9.92 -8.08
C THR A 117 -5.08 9.03 -8.55
N VAL A 118 -4.08 8.82 -7.69
CA VAL A 118 -3.09 7.76 -7.90
C VAL A 118 -3.72 6.39 -7.60
N PRO A 119 -3.16 5.28 -8.11
CA PRO A 119 -3.55 3.93 -7.68
C PRO A 119 -3.38 3.76 -6.18
N HIS A 120 -4.38 3.17 -5.53
CA HIS A 120 -4.43 2.99 -4.07
C HIS A 120 -5.17 1.72 -3.67
#